data_440f7eb450ef9274084eb78eb2479e63
#
_entry.id   440f7eb450ef9274084eb78eb2479e63
#
_cell.length_a   1.000
_cell.length_b   1.000
_cell.length_c   1.000
_cell.angle_alpha   90.00
_cell.angle_beta   90.00
_cell.angle_gamma   90.00
#
_symmetry.space_group_name_H-M   'P 1'
#
loop_
_entity.id
_entity.type
_entity.pdbx_description
1 polymer ?
#
loop_
_entity_poly.entity_id
_entity_poly.type
_entity_poly.pdbx_seq_one_letter_code
_entity_poly.pdbx_strand_id
1 'polypeptide(L)'
;MTDIWETKNIRPMLIGTEGQPFDSDEYIYELKLDGERCIAYLDRDKTILKNKRNILMLPKVPELAEIHKNVNVRCILDGELAVIKDGRPDFFEIQKRSMMSNPVKI
;
A
#
# COMPACT_ATOMS: atom_id res chain seq x y z
N MET A 1 8.41 25.38 1.65
CA MET A 1 7.54 24.20 1.59
C MET A 1 8.33 23.00 1.08
N THR A 2 8.31 21.91 1.78
CA THR A 2 9.08 20.72 1.40
C THR A 2 8.33 19.95 0.31
N ASP A 3 9.04 19.56 -0.75
CA ASP A 3 8.48 18.79 -1.83
C ASP A 3 8.24 17.35 -1.35
N ILE A 4 7.01 16.88 -1.43
CA ILE A 4 6.66 15.53 -1.00
C ILE A 4 7.36 14.43 -1.82
N TRP A 5 7.76 14.74 -3.06
CA TRP A 5 8.57 13.84 -3.87
C TRP A 5 9.97 13.65 -3.30
N GLU A 6 10.55 14.73 -2.79
CA GLU A 6 11.89 14.68 -2.22
C GLU A 6 11.90 13.96 -0.90
N THR A 7 10.95 14.25 -0.03
CA THR A 7 10.92 13.71 1.32
C THR A 7 10.30 12.31 1.40
N LYS A 8 9.29 12.03 0.57
CA LYS A 8 8.57 10.75 0.58
C LYS A 8 8.16 10.31 1.97
N ASN A 9 7.56 11.23 2.72
CA ASN A 9 7.15 10.99 4.10
C ASN A 9 5.66 11.23 4.32
N ILE A 10 4.85 11.09 3.29
CA ILE A 10 3.40 11.21 3.41
C ILE A 10 2.88 10.12 4.34
N ARG A 11 2.06 10.52 5.29
CA ARG A 11 1.36 9.58 6.17
C ARG A 11 -0.07 9.38 5.68
N PRO A 12 -0.52 8.13 5.53
CA PRO A 12 -1.91 7.90 5.12
C PRO A 12 -2.87 8.31 6.22
N MET A 13 -4.08 8.70 5.80
CA MET A 13 -5.15 8.99 6.74
C MET A 13 -5.63 7.68 7.35
N LEU A 14 -5.62 7.60 8.67
CA LEU A 14 -6.07 6.44 9.40
C LEU A 14 -7.47 6.69 9.96
N ILE A 15 -8.13 5.60 10.39
CA ILE A 15 -9.45 5.70 10.99
C ILE A 15 -9.32 6.49 12.30
N GLY A 16 -10.05 7.61 12.37
CA GLY A 16 -10.10 8.42 13.59
C GLY A 16 -11.20 8.00 14.54
N THR A 17 -12.35 7.62 13.99
CA THR A 17 -13.51 7.24 14.78
C THR A 17 -14.25 6.11 14.10
N GLU A 18 -14.63 5.10 14.84
CA GLU A 18 -15.47 4.02 14.35
C GLU A 18 -16.91 4.29 14.76
N GLY A 19 -17.84 3.85 13.92
CA GLY A 19 -19.26 3.98 14.17
C GLY A 19 -20.02 2.74 13.74
N GLN A 20 -21.33 2.77 13.91
CA GLN A 20 -22.19 1.69 13.48
C GLN A 20 -22.36 1.74 11.95
N PRO A 21 -22.59 0.59 11.30
CA PRO A 21 -22.91 0.58 9.88
C PRO A 21 -24.12 1.44 9.58
N PHE A 22 -24.10 2.13 8.44
CA PHE A 22 -25.20 2.98 8.01
C PHE A 22 -25.29 2.99 6.49
N ASP A 23 -26.43 3.48 5.99
CA ASP A 23 -26.65 3.67 4.57
C ASP A 23 -27.02 5.13 4.33
N SER A 24 -26.27 5.80 3.49
CA SER A 24 -26.47 7.23 3.22
C SER A 24 -25.98 7.58 1.82
N ASP A 25 -26.73 8.43 1.12
CA ASP A 25 -26.33 8.95 -0.18
C ASP A 25 -25.20 9.99 -0.09
N GLU A 26 -24.86 10.44 1.12
CA GLU A 26 -23.82 11.45 1.32
C GLU A 26 -22.42 10.82 1.42
N TYR A 27 -22.31 9.46 1.39
CA TYR A 27 -21.05 8.75 1.54
C TYR A 27 -20.85 7.76 0.41
N ILE A 28 -19.61 7.54 0.06
CA ILE A 28 -19.24 6.44 -0.83
C ILE A 28 -18.83 5.24 0.02
N TYR A 29 -19.00 4.06 -0.54
CA TYR A 29 -18.68 2.81 0.15
C TYR A 29 -17.64 2.06 -0.65
N GLU A 30 -16.65 1.55 0.03
CA GLU A 30 -15.52 0.85 -0.59
C GLU A 30 -15.36 -0.53 0.02
N LEU A 31 -14.82 -1.47 -0.77
CA LEU A 31 -14.39 -2.74 -0.22
C LEU A 31 -13.23 -2.51 0.73
N LYS A 32 -13.31 -3.13 1.90
CA LYS A 32 -12.21 -3.10 2.85
C LYS A 32 -11.29 -4.28 2.57
N LEU A 33 -10.17 -4.01 1.94
CA LEU A 33 -9.19 -5.04 1.63
C LEU A 33 -8.33 -5.32 2.86
N ASP A 34 -8.17 -6.61 3.17
CA ASP A 34 -7.33 -7.03 4.29
C ASP A 34 -5.88 -7.12 3.82
N GLY A 35 -5.10 -6.10 4.16
CA GLY A 35 -3.71 -6.00 3.74
C GLY A 35 -2.95 -5.02 4.60
N GLU A 36 -1.82 -4.56 4.09
CA GLU A 36 -0.99 -3.58 4.76
C GLU A 36 -1.03 -2.26 4.00
N ARG A 37 -1.36 -1.17 4.69
CA ARG A 37 -1.43 0.15 4.07
C ARG A 37 -0.09 0.53 3.47
N CYS A 38 -0.11 1.04 2.25
CA CYS A 38 1.10 1.37 1.52
C CYS A 38 0.93 2.63 0.69
N ILE A 39 1.92 3.51 0.75
CA ILE A 39 2.04 4.66 -0.15
C ILE A 39 3.06 4.30 -1.22
N ALA A 40 2.66 4.38 -2.47
CA ALA A 40 3.53 4.09 -3.61
C ALA A 40 3.94 5.38 -4.30
N TYR A 41 5.24 5.61 -4.38
CA TYR A 41 5.84 6.72 -5.13
C TYR A 41 6.36 6.15 -6.43
N LEU A 42 5.69 6.47 -7.54
CA LEU A 42 6.00 5.91 -8.85
C LEU A 42 6.57 7.01 -9.74
N ASP A 43 7.77 6.80 -10.26
CA ASP A 43 8.45 7.71 -11.16
C ASP A 43 8.80 6.94 -12.44
N ARG A 44 9.42 7.61 -13.41
CA ARG A 44 9.81 7.00 -14.68
C ARG A 44 10.73 5.79 -14.50
N ASP A 45 11.61 5.87 -13.52
CA ASP A 45 12.73 4.95 -13.37
C ASP A 45 12.61 4.03 -12.17
N LYS A 46 11.65 4.28 -11.28
CA LYS A 46 11.66 3.55 -10.02
C LYS A 46 10.32 3.52 -9.32
N THR A 47 10.20 2.52 -8.45
CA THR A 47 9.10 2.33 -7.53
C THR A 47 9.64 2.44 -6.11
N ILE A 48 9.00 3.23 -5.27
CA ILE A 48 9.29 3.27 -3.83
C ILE A 48 7.99 3.01 -3.10
N LEU A 49 7.98 2.02 -2.22
CA LEU A 49 6.82 1.65 -1.43
C LEU A 49 7.13 1.86 0.04
N LYS A 50 6.24 2.56 0.74
CA LYS A 50 6.40 2.81 2.17
C LYS A 50 5.11 2.48 2.92
N ASN A 51 5.25 1.89 4.10
CA ASN A 51 4.09 1.58 4.93
C ASN A 51 3.65 2.79 5.75
N LYS A 52 2.63 2.62 6.61
CA LYS A 52 2.10 3.71 7.43
C LYS A 52 3.12 4.30 8.41
N ARG A 53 4.21 3.57 8.69
CA ARG A 53 5.30 4.03 9.55
C ARG A 53 6.49 4.56 8.76
N ASN A 54 6.30 4.79 7.47
CA ASN A 54 7.31 5.31 6.55
C ASN A 54 8.50 4.37 6.35
N ILE A 55 8.29 3.07 6.51
CA ILE A 55 9.31 2.04 6.32
C ILE A 55 9.24 1.52 4.90
N LEU A 56 10.40 1.35 4.26
CA LEU A 56 10.49 0.82 2.90
C LEU A 56 9.99 -0.61 2.83
N MET A 57 9.08 -0.88 1.88
CA MET A 57 8.43 -2.18 1.74
C MET A 57 8.93 -3.03 0.59
N LEU A 58 9.64 -2.46 -0.40
CA LEU A 58 10.12 -3.25 -1.55
C LEU A 58 10.95 -4.47 -1.15
N PRO A 59 11.81 -4.39 -0.12
CA PRO A 59 12.54 -5.60 0.29
C PRO A 59 11.64 -6.77 0.68
N LYS A 60 10.40 -6.49 1.08
CA LYS A 60 9.43 -7.52 1.46
C LYS A 60 8.55 -7.97 0.30
N VAL A 61 8.43 -7.12 -0.72
CA VAL A 61 7.60 -7.41 -1.91
C VAL A 61 8.38 -7.04 -3.18
N PRO A 62 9.54 -7.66 -3.42
CA PRO A 62 10.42 -7.27 -4.53
C PRO A 62 9.78 -7.47 -5.91
N GLU A 63 8.78 -8.33 -6.04
CA GLU A 63 8.05 -8.52 -7.29
C GLU A 63 7.31 -7.26 -7.76
N LEU A 64 7.13 -6.27 -6.88
CA LEU A 64 6.47 -5.01 -7.22
C LEU A 64 7.45 -3.92 -7.66
N ALA A 65 8.74 -4.22 -7.78
CA ALA A 65 9.76 -3.22 -8.11
C ALA A 65 9.55 -2.54 -9.46
N GLU A 66 8.82 -3.17 -10.37
CA GLU A 66 8.62 -2.67 -11.73
C GLU A 66 7.23 -2.07 -11.97
N ILE A 67 6.41 -1.89 -10.92
CA ILE A 67 5.04 -1.39 -11.13
C ILE A 67 5.01 0.05 -11.66
N HIS A 68 6.09 0.83 -11.50
CA HIS A 68 6.19 2.17 -12.07
C HIS A 68 6.03 2.16 -13.61
N LYS A 69 6.31 1.05 -14.25
CA LYS A 69 6.18 0.92 -15.70
C LYS A 69 4.72 0.89 -16.17
N ASN A 70 3.79 0.72 -15.24
CA ASN A 70 2.36 0.67 -15.56
C ASN A 70 1.68 2.04 -15.49
N VAL A 71 2.42 3.09 -15.17
CA VAL A 71 1.87 4.45 -15.12
C VAL A 71 2.58 5.32 -16.14
N ASN A 72 1.86 6.31 -16.67
CA ASN A 72 2.38 7.21 -17.70
C ASN A 72 2.93 8.51 -17.14
N VAL A 73 2.67 8.79 -15.88
CA VAL A 73 3.09 10.01 -15.21
C VAL A 73 3.62 9.70 -13.84
N ARG A 74 4.47 10.57 -13.33
CA ARG A 74 4.91 10.51 -11.95
C ARG A 74 3.70 10.68 -11.03
N CYS A 75 3.52 9.76 -10.10
CA CYS A 75 2.35 9.82 -9.22
C CYS A 75 2.62 9.19 -7.86
N ILE A 76 1.77 9.55 -6.91
CA ILE A 76 1.77 8.98 -5.58
C ILE A 76 0.41 8.31 -5.37
N LEU A 77 0.41 7.02 -5.04
CA LEU A 77 -0.81 6.26 -4.83
C LEU A 77 -0.90 5.79 -3.38
N ASP A 78 -2.08 5.91 -2.81
CA ASP A 78 -2.38 5.39 -1.49
C ASP A 78 -3.22 4.13 -1.66
N GLY A 79 -2.74 3.00 -1.14
CA GLY A 79 -3.41 1.73 -1.34
C GLY A 79 -3.08 0.70 -0.28
N GLU A 80 -3.39 -0.54 -0.61
CA GLU A 80 -3.13 -1.67 0.26
C GLU A 80 -2.25 -2.69 -0.46
N LEU A 81 -1.23 -3.20 0.25
CA LEU A 81 -0.52 -4.39 -0.18
C LEU A 81 -1.29 -5.60 0.34
N ALA A 82 -1.69 -6.47 -0.56
CA ALA A 82 -2.47 -7.64 -0.20
C ALA A 82 -1.92 -8.88 -0.91
N VAL A 83 -2.02 -10.01 -0.23
CA VAL A 83 -1.83 -11.32 -0.85
C VAL A 83 -3.20 -11.88 -1.14
N ILE A 84 -3.45 -12.27 -2.38
CA ILE A 84 -4.71 -12.87 -2.77
C ILE A 84 -4.54 -14.38 -2.75
N LYS A 85 -5.33 -15.05 -1.93
CA LYS A 85 -5.33 -16.50 -1.79
C LYS A 85 -6.75 -16.99 -1.95
N ASP A 86 -6.96 -17.95 -2.86
CA ASP A 86 -8.28 -18.50 -3.17
C ASP A 86 -9.29 -17.40 -3.53
N GLY A 87 -8.84 -16.37 -4.26
CA GLY A 87 -9.67 -15.26 -4.71
C GLY A 87 -9.98 -14.22 -3.65
N ARG A 88 -9.36 -14.30 -2.47
CA ARG A 88 -9.60 -13.37 -1.35
C ARG A 88 -8.31 -12.80 -0.80
N PRO A 89 -8.32 -11.54 -0.32
CA PRO A 89 -7.19 -11.01 0.41
C PRO A 89 -6.98 -11.79 1.71
N ASP A 90 -5.73 -12.16 1.97
CA ASP A 90 -5.34 -12.90 3.18
C ASP A 90 -4.35 -12.08 3.98
N PHE A 91 -4.83 -11.48 5.06
CA PHE A 91 -4.01 -10.62 5.91
C PHE A 91 -2.84 -11.38 6.55
N PHE A 92 -3.05 -12.64 6.92
CA PHE A 92 -1.99 -13.43 7.54
C PHE A 92 -0.83 -13.68 6.58
N GLU A 93 -1.11 -13.84 5.30
CA GLU A 93 -0.07 -14.07 4.31
C GLU A 93 0.80 -12.82 4.09
N ILE A 94 0.20 -11.63 4.04
CA ILE A 94 0.99 -10.40 3.89
C ILE A 94 1.78 -10.10 5.17
N GLN A 95 1.19 -10.34 6.33
CA GLN A 95 1.87 -10.17 7.61
C GLN A 95 3.08 -11.10 7.72
N LYS A 96 2.90 -12.36 7.35
CA LYS A 96 3.95 -13.36 7.32
C LYS A 96 5.10 -12.94 6.40
N ARG A 97 4.76 -12.42 5.22
CA ARG A 97 5.76 -11.94 4.27
C ARG A 97 6.57 -10.78 4.82
N SER A 98 5.92 -9.86 5.53
CA SER A 98 6.60 -8.71 6.16
C SER A 98 7.63 -9.14 7.20
N MET A 99 7.47 -10.32 7.78
CA MET A 99 8.39 -10.86 8.78
C MET A 99 9.50 -11.72 8.20
N MET A 100 9.46 -12.02 6.92
CA MET A 100 10.46 -12.88 6.27
C MET A 100 11.73 -12.13 5.91
N SER A 101 12.86 -12.79 6.08
CA SER A 101 14.16 -12.26 5.64
C SER A 101 14.36 -12.44 4.14
N ASN A 102 13.70 -13.42 3.53
CA ASN A 102 13.81 -13.69 2.09
C ASN A 102 12.45 -14.10 1.53
N PRO A 103 11.56 -13.13 1.27
CA PRO A 103 10.18 -13.42 0.86
C PRO A 103 10.04 -13.99 -0.54
N VAL A 104 11.08 -13.90 -1.38
CA VAL A 104 11.02 -14.36 -2.78
C VAL A 104 11.00 -15.86 -2.89
N LYS A 105 11.34 -16.57 -1.83
CA LYS A 105 11.43 -18.03 -1.86
C LYS A 105 10.14 -18.76 -1.50
N ILE A 106 9.06 -18.08 -1.47
CA ILE A 106 7.75 -18.70 -1.17
C ILE A 106 7.08 -19.10 -2.46
#